data_df9db6218d61b266e2d36da18ac441dd
#
_entry.id   df9db6218d61b266e2d36da18ac441dd
#
_cell.length_a   1.000
_cell.length_b   1.000
_cell.length_c   1.000
_cell.angle_alpha   90.00
_cell.angle_beta   90.00
_cell.angle_gamma   90.00
#
_symmetry.space_group_name_H-M   'P 1'
#
loop_
_entity.id
_entity.type
_entity.pdbx_description
1 polymer ?
#
loop_
_entity_poly.entity_id
_entity_poly.type
_entity_poly.pdbx_seq_one_letter_code
_entity_poly.pdbx_strand_id
1 'polypeptide(L)'
;MIRILIVEDEKPISDLIRMNLFEAGYFCDCAFDGMTAVNMLDENKYDLILLDILLPEVDGYEVMEYVKPLEVPVIFLTWKASVDDRVKGLKLGADDYLVKPFEIIELLARVEAVLRRYNLSQSIIEIGGLTIDTKARTVKKENLEILLTKKEYELLIF
;
A
#
# COMPACT_ATOMS: atom_id res chain seq x y z
N MET A 1 8.57 8.62 -2.78
CA MET A 1 8.21 7.36 -3.43
C MET A 1 7.45 6.47 -2.44
N ILE A 2 6.39 5.85 -2.88
CA ILE A 2 5.60 4.95 -2.05
C ILE A 2 6.34 3.64 -1.86
N ARG A 3 6.48 3.22 -0.60
CA ARG A 3 7.15 1.97 -0.22
C ARG A 3 6.15 0.95 0.29
N ILE A 4 6.21 -0.25 -0.26
CA ILE A 4 5.31 -1.35 0.08
C ILE A 4 6.13 -2.52 0.62
N LEU A 5 5.72 -3.06 1.75
CA LEU A 5 6.30 -4.29 2.30
C LEU A 5 5.44 -5.47 1.87
N ILE A 6 6.05 -6.45 1.21
CA ILE A 6 5.39 -7.69 0.80
C ILE A 6 5.82 -8.79 1.77
N VAL A 7 4.88 -9.33 2.52
CA VAL A 7 5.12 -10.41 3.49
C VAL A 7 4.47 -11.68 2.95
N GLU A 8 5.28 -12.51 2.31
CA GLU A 8 4.85 -13.70 1.59
C GLU A 8 5.97 -14.73 1.59
N ASP A 9 5.70 -15.95 2.07
CA ASP A 9 6.72 -16.99 2.16
C ASP A 9 6.95 -17.73 0.83
N GLU A 10 5.99 -17.71 -0.08
CA GLU A 10 6.15 -18.29 -1.42
C GLU A 10 6.91 -17.32 -2.33
N LYS A 11 8.20 -17.56 -2.48
CA LYS A 11 9.09 -16.67 -3.23
C LYS A 11 8.63 -16.36 -4.65
N PRO A 12 8.14 -17.31 -5.46
CA PRO A 12 7.65 -17.00 -6.80
C PRO A 12 6.49 -16.00 -6.80
N ILE A 13 5.59 -16.09 -5.83
CA ILE A 13 4.47 -15.16 -5.69
C ILE A 13 4.98 -13.78 -5.27
N SER A 14 5.87 -13.74 -4.28
CA SER A 14 6.49 -12.50 -3.82
C SER A 14 7.23 -11.78 -4.96
N ASP A 15 8.01 -12.51 -5.74
CA ASP A 15 8.75 -11.94 -6.87
C ASP A 15 7.82 -11.38 -7.95
N LEU A 16 6.73 -12.11 -8.26
CA LEU A 16 5.73 -11.65 -9.23
C LEU A 16 5.06 -10.36 -8.78
N ILE A 17 4.66 -10.30 -7.52
CA ILE A 17 4.03 -9.10 -6.94
C ILE A 17 5.00 -7.93 -7.00
N ARG A 18 6.22 -8.13 -6.53
CA ARG A 18 7.25 -7.09 -6.49
C ARG A 18 7.52 -6.51 -7.87
N MET A 19 7.69 -7.36 -8.86
CA MET A 19 7.98 -6.94 -10.23
C MET A 19 6.86 -6.07 -10.79
N ASN A 20 5.61 -6.48 -10.61
CA ASN A 20 4.46 -5.73 -11.14
C ASN A 20 4.23 -4.41 -10.39
N LEU A 21 4.43 -4.39 -9.08
CA LEU A 21 4.34 -3.15 -8.30
C LEU A 21 5.46 -2.19 -8.65
N PHE A 22 6.67 -2.69 -8.88
CA PHE A 22 7.78 -1.86 -9.32
C PHE A 22 7.49 -1.19 -10.68
N GLU A 23 6.93 -1.94 -11.62
CA GLU A 23 6.53 -1.39 -12.91
C GLU A 23 5.42 -0.32 -12.77
N ALA A 24 4.58 -0.45 -11.76
CA ALA A 24 3.54 0.54 -11.46
C ALA A 24 4.07 1.78 -10.70
N GLY A 25 5.35 1.82 -10.38
CA GLY A 25 5.99 2.97 -9.75
C GLY A 25 6.16 2.87 -8.24
N TYR A 26 5.95 1.69 -7.65
CA TYR A 26 6.10 1.49 -6.21
C TYR A 26 7.44 0.83 -5.88
N PHE A 27 8.06 1.25 -4.79
CA PHE A 27 9.25 0.59 -4.26
C PHE A 27 8.81 -0.51 -3.28
N CYS A 28 9.33 -1.73 -3.44
CA CYS A 28 8.92 -2.87 -2.64
C CYS A 28 10.10 -3.54 -1.96
N ASP A 29 9.93 -3.86 -0.67
CA ASP A 29 10.78 -4.80 0.05
C ASP A 29 9.99 -6.07 0.29
N CYS A 30 10.69 -7.21 0.39
CA CYS A 30 10.07 -8.51 0.61
C CYS A 30 10.55 -9.13 1.91
N ALA A 31 9.63 -9.62 2.72
CA ALA A 31 9.89 -10.46 3.87
C ALA A 31 9.24 -11.83 3.64
N PHE A 32 9.96 -12.90 3.94
CA PHE A 32 9.49 -14.27 3.67
C PHE A 32 8.96 -14.97 4.91
N ASP A 33 8.96 -14.30 6.04
CA ASP A 33 8.39 -14.77 7.31
C ASP A 33 7.95 -13.57 8.17
N GLY A 34 7.16 -13.87 9.21
CA GLY A 34 6.60 -12.83 10.07
C GLY A 34 7.63 -12.10 10.91
N MET A 35 8.64 -12.81 11.42
CA MET A 35 9.68 -12.19 12.25
C MET A 35 10.53 -11.21 11.45
N THR A 36 10.92 -11.57 10.24
CA THR A 36 11.64 -10.68 9.33
C THR A 36 10.81 -9.43 9.02
N ALA A 37 9.50 -9.63 8.79
CA ALA A 37 8.59 -8.50 8.55
C ALA A 37 8.57 -7.53 9.74
N VAL A 38 8.45 -8.04 10.96
CA VAL A 38 8.46 -7.22 12.17
C VAL A 38 9.77 -6.44 12.29
N ASN A 39 10.90 -7.09 12.04
CA ASN A 39 12.21 -6.43 12.10
C ASN A 39 12.33 -5.33 11.04
N MET A 40 11.84 -5.59 9.83
CA MET A 40 11.85 -4.58 8.77
C MET A 40 10.95 -3.39 9.09
N LEU A 41 9.82 -3.63 9.73
CA LEU A 41 8.90 -2.57 10.17
C LEU A 41 9.51 -1.72 11.30
N ASP A 42 10.36 -2.29 12.13
CA ASP A 42 11.09 -1.54 13.15
C ASP A 42 12.14 -0.59 12.55
N GLU A 43 12.76 -1.00 11.46
CA GLU A 43 13.88 -0.28 10.86
C GLU A 43 13.47 0.69 9.75
N ASN A 44 12.32 0.47 9.12
CA ASN A 44 11.89 1.23 7.96
C ASN A 44 10.42 1.65 8.09
N LYS A 45 10.05 2.70 7.36
CA LYS A 45 8.66 3.13 7.23
C LYS A 45 8.09 2.64 5.91
N TYR A 46 6.89 2.07 5.96
CA TYR A 46 6.17 1.61 4.78
C TYR A 46 4.82 2.31 4.69
N ASP A 47 4.35 2.49 3.47
CA ASP A 47 3.07 3.13 3.18
C ASP A 47 1.94 2.12 3.05
N LEU A 48 2.27 0.86 2.82
CA LEU A 48 1.31 -0.24 2.67
C LEU A 48 2.02 -1.56 2.96
N ILE A 49 1.28 -2.50 3.52
CA ILE A 49 1.75 -3.87 3.75
C ILE A 49 0.82 -4.83 3.03
N LEU A 50 1.40 -5.71 2.20
CA LEU A 50 0.71 -6.87 1.63
C LEU A 50 1.12 -8.06 2.48
N LEU A 51 0.17 -8.70 3.13
CA LEU A 51 0.45 -9.63 4.21
C LEU A 51 -0.30 -10.96 4.03
N ASP A 52 0.43 -12.05 3.85
CA ASP A 52 -0.16 -13.38 3.88
C ASP A 52 -0.44 -13.78 5.32
N ILE A 53 -1.56 -14.45 5.54
CA ILE A 53 -1.93 -14.98 6.86
C ILE A 53 -1.13 -16.25 7.16
N LEU A 54 -0.95 -17.11 6.17
CA LEU A 54 -0.29 -18.40 6.32
C LEU A 54 1.24 -18.26 6.20
N LEU A 55 1.87 -17.86 7.29
CA LEU A 55 3.31 -17.68 7.39
C LEU A 55 3.89 -18.67 8.38
N PRO A 56 5.16 -19.12 8.18
CA PRO A 56 5.81 -19.97 9.16
C PRO A 56 6.09 -19.23 10.48
N GLU A 57 6.01 -19.94 11.60
CA GLU A 57 6.29 -19.48 12.97
C GLU A 57 5.38 -18.36 13.46
N VAL A 58 5.62 -17.12 13.06
CA VAL A 58 4.78 -15.97 13.39
C VAL A 58 3.82 -15.75 12.22
N ASP A 59 2.53 -16.05 12.41
CA ASP A 59 1.55 -15.94 11.32
C ASP A 59 1.13 -14.50 11.02
N GLY A 60 0.35 -14.33 9.95
CA GLY A 60 -0.07 -13.01 9.50
C GLY A 60 -0.97 -12.28 10.50
N TYR A 61 -1.76 -12.98 11.29
CA TYR A 61 -2.57 -12.36 12.34
C TYR A 61 -1.70 -11.76 13.43
N GLU A 62 -0.64 -12.43 13.81
CA GLU A 62 0.32 -11.93 14.81
C GLU A 62 1.07 -10.71 14.27
N VAL A 63 1.47 -10.73 13.01
CA VAL A 63 2.07 -9.57 12.35
C VAL A 63 1.09 -8.40 12.34
N MET A 64 -0.19 -8.65 12.06
CA MET A 64 -1.23 -7.63 12.06
C MET A 64 -1.37 -6.94 13.42
N GLU A 65 -1.30 -7.70 14.51
CA GLU A 65 -1.33 -7.13 15.87
C GLU A 65 -0.15 -6.18 16.11
N TYR A 66 1.01 -6.51 15.59
CA TYR A 66 2.18 -5.64 15.67
C TYR A 66 1.99 -4.37 14.81
N VAL A 67 1.41 -4.50 13.64
CA VAL A 67 1.21 -3.40 12.67
C VAL A 67 0.16 -2.40 13.15
N LYS A 68 -0.86 -2.85 13.87
CA LYS A 68 -1.99 -2.02 14.28
C LYS A 68 -1.60 -0.66 14.87
N PRO A 69 -0.68 -0.59 15.87
CA PRO A 69 -0.28 0.70 16.44
C PRO A 69 0.49 1.59 15.47
N LEU A 70 1.02 1.04 14.40
CA LEU A 70 1.80 1.79 13.41
C LEU A 70 0.91 2.55 12.43
N GLU A 71 -0.38 2.24 12.39
CA GLU A 71 -1.38 2.87 11.50
C GLU A 71 -1.05 2.78 10.01
N VAL A 72 -0.34 1.72 9.61
CA VAL A 72 -0.03 1.45 8.21
C VAL A 72 -1.15 0.61 7.59
N PRO A 73 -1.67 0.98 6.42
CA PRO A 73 -2.71 0.17 5.76
C PRO A 73 -2.20 -1.23 5.39
N VAL A 74 -3.08 -2.23 5.54
CA VAL A 74 -2.77 -3.63 5.29
C VAL A 74 -3.79 -4.24 4.34
N ILE A 75 -3.30 -4.96 3.33
CA ILE A 75 -4.12 -5.84 2.49
C ILE A 75 -3.67 -7.27 2.79
N PHE A 76 -4.59 -8.13 3.24
CA PHE A 76 -4.29 -9.55 3.37
C PHE A 76 -4.29 -10.23 2.00
N LEU A 77 -3.27 -11.05 1.73
CA LEU A 77 -3.17 -11.91 0.54
C LEU A 77 -3.04 -13.34 1.01
N THR A 78 -4.05 -14.18 0.77
CA THR A 78 -4.02 -15.51 1.38
C THR A 78 -4.89 -16.54 0.65
N TRP A 79 -4.58 -17.82 0.85
CA TRP A 79 -5.42 -18.93 0.40
C TRP A 79 -6.69 -19.09 1.24
N LYS A 80 -6.78 -18.46 2.42
CA LYS A 80 -7.95 -18.54 3.30
C LYS A 80 -9.13 -17.79 2.68
N ALA A 81 -10.07 -18.52 2.10
CA ALA A 81 -11.12 -17.97 1.25
C ALA A 81 -12.51 -17.93 1.91
N SER A 82 -12.70 -18.47 3.12
CA SER A 82 -14.02 -18.50 3.74
C SER A 82 -14.52 -17.11 4.11
N VAL A 83 -15.82 -16.95 4.19
CA VAL A 83 -16.43 -15.70 4.66
C VAL A 83 -15.96 -15.37 6.08
N ASP A 84 -15.88 -16.39 6.95
CA ASP A 84 -15.40 -16.20 8.32
C ASP A 84 -13.98 -15.70 8.37
N ASP A 85 -13.07 -16.22 7.53
CA ASP A 85 -11.69 -15.75 7.43
C ASP A 85 -11.63 -14.29 7.00
N ARG A 86 -12.40 -13.93 5.97
CA ARG A 86 -12.45 -12.54 5.47
C ARG A 86 -12.99 -11.58 6.52
N VAL A 87 -14.06 -11.96 7.20
CA VAL A 87 -14.66 -11.14 8.26
C VAL A 87 -13.65 -10.96 9.39
N LYS A 88 -12.96 -12.02 9.79
CA LYS A 88 -11.92 -11.94 10.82
C LYS A 88 -10.81 -10.98 10.43
N GLY A 89 -10.30 -11.08 9.19
CA GLY A 89 -9.25 -10.21 8.69
C GLY A 89 -9.65 -8.73 8.70
N LEU A 90 -10.85 -8.44 8.20
CA LEU A 90 -11.36 -7.07 8.16
C LEU A 90 -11.64 -6.53 9.57
N LYS A 91 -12.16 -7.34 10.48
CA LYS A 91 -12.37 -6.93 11.87
C LYS A 91 -11.08 -6.66 12.63
N LEU A 92 -9.98 -7.29 12.24
CA LEU A 92 -8.67 -7.02 12.81
C LEU A 92 -8.10 -5.68 12.34
N GLY A 93 -8.73 -5.03 11.38
CA GLY A 93 -8.34 -3.72 10.90
C GLY A 93 -7.68 -3.71 9.53
N ALA A 94 -7.69 -4.83 8.80
CA ALA A 94 -7.20 -4.85 7.43
C ALA A 94 -8.08 -3.97 6.54
N ASP A 95 -7.45 -3.28 5.61
CA ASP A 95 -8.14 -2.37 4.69
C ASP A 95 -8.76 -3.12 3.51
N ASP A 96 -8.22 -4.27 3.18
CA ASP A 96 -8.76 -5.14 2.14
C ASP A 96 -8.30 -6.58 2.35
N TYR A 97 -8.91 -7.50 1.62
CA TYR A 97 -8.65 -8.93 1.73
C TYR A 97 -8.72 -9.54 0.34
N LEU A 98 -7.61 -10.05 -0.16
CA LEU A 98 -7.51 -10.62 -1.49
C LEU A 98 -7.16 -12.10 -1.41
N VAL A 99 -8.01 -12.95 -1.99
CA VAL A 99 -7.87 -14.41 -1.93
C VAL A 99 -7.04 -14.90 -3.11
N LYS A 100 -6.11 -15.80 -2.84
CA LYS A 100 -5.32 -16.50 -3.86
C LYS A 100 -6.14 -17.65 -4.47
N PRO A 101 -6.01 -17.92 -5.77
CA PRO A 101 -5.25 -17.17 -6.76
C PRO A 101 -5.96 -15.86 -7.15
N PHE A 102 -5.21 -14.81 -7.40
CA PHE A 102 -5.74 -13.53 -7.81
C PHE A 102 -5.11 -13.06 -9.13
N GLU A 103 -5.80 -12.17 -9.81
CA GLU A 103 -5.25 -11.50 -11.00
C GLU A 103 -4.37 -10.33 -10.56
N ILE A 104 -3.24 -10.14 -11.24
CA ILE A 104 -2.34 -9.02 -10.95
C ILE A 104 -3.06 -7.67 -11.12
N ILE A 105 -3.90 -7.55 -12.14
CA ILE A 105 -4.69 -6.34 -12.36
C ILE A 105 -5.58 -6.02 -11.15
N GLU A 106 -6.18 -7.04 -10.53
CA GLU A 106 -6.99 -6.86 -9.33
C GLU A 106 -6.16 -6.40 -8.15
N LEU A 107 -4.98 -7.00 -7.95
CA LEU A 107 -4.07 -6.58 -6.89
C LEU A 107 -3.67 -5.11 -7.06
N LEU A 108 -3.25 -4.72 -8.25
CA LEU A 108 -2.85 -3.33 -8.54
C LEU A 108 -3.99 -2.34 -8.29
N ALA A 109 -5.21 -2.70 -8.68
CA ALA A 109 -6.38 -1.85 -8.47
C ALA A 109 -6.69 -1.68 -6.97
N ARG A 110 -6.57 -2.75 -6.18
CA ARG A 110 -6.80 -2.69 -4.73
C ARG A 110 -5.71 -1.91 -4.00
N VAL A 111 -4.46 -2.08 -4.40
CA VAL A 111 -3.34 -1.29 -3.87
C VAL A 111 -3.58 0.19 -4.11
N GLU A 112 -3.91 0.57 -5.33
CA GLU A 112 -4.20 1.96 -5.67
C GLU A 112 -5.39 2.50 -4.87
N ALA A 113 -6.46 1.72 -4.73
CA ALA A 113 -7.65 2.13 -3.99
C ALA A 113 -7.35 2.38 -2.51
N VAL A 114 -6.56 1.51 -1.88
CA VAL A 114 -6.18 1.66 -0.47
C VAL A 114 -5.28 2.88 -0.30
N LEU A 115 -4.27 3.04 -1.13
CA LEU A 115 -3.36 4.18 -1.06
C LEU A 115 -4.11 5.50 -1.27
N ARG A 116 -5.08 5.52 -2.17
CA ARG A 116 -5.91 6.71 -2.41
C ARG A 116 -6.72 7.09 -1.18
N ARG A 117 -7.29 6.12 -0.46
CA ARG A 117 -8.04 6.37 0.78
C ARG A 117 -7.17 7.04 1.86
N TYR A 118 -5.87 6.76 1.86
CA TYR A 118 -4.92 7.34 2.81
C TYR A 118 -4.17 8.55 2.24
N ASN A 119 -4.55 9.05 1.05
CA ASN A 119 -3.88 10.14 0.34
C ASN A 119 -2.40 9.88 0.07
N LEU A 120 -2.03 8.62 -0.14
CA LEU A 120 -0.64 8.21 -0.33
C LEU A 120 -0.24 8.01 -1.80
N SER A 121 -1.18 8.16 -2.75
CA SER A 121 -0.91 7.95 -4.18
C SER A 121 -0.34 9.20 -4.86
N GLN A 122 0.63 9.87 -4.23
CA GLN A 122 1.29 11.08 -4.75
C GLN A 122 0.30 12.18 -5.15
N SER A 123 -0.75 12.36 -4.35
CA SER A 123 -1.76 13.37 -4.60
C SER A 123 -1.29 14.79 -4.29
N ILE A 124 -0.23 14.95 -3.51
CA ILE A 124 0.33 16.24 -3.12
C ILE A 124 1.79 16.30 -3.55
N ILE A 125 2.13 17.33 -4.32
CA ILE A 125 3.48 17.58 -4.83
C ILE A 125 3.90 18.99 -4.44
N GLU A 126 5.10 19.14 -3.88
CA GLU A 126 5.67 20.45 -3.57
C GLU A 126 6.80 20.78 -4.54
N ILE A 127 6.69 21.95 -5.19
CA ILE A 127 7.68 22.43 -6.14
C ILE A 127 7.90 23.92 -5.92
N GLY A 128 9.10 24.29 -5.52
CA GLY A 128 9.51 25.70 -5.43
C GLY A 128 8.55 26.58 -4.60
N GLY A 129 8.06 26.09 -3.48
CA GLY A 129 7.08 26.80 -2.63
C GLY A 129 5.64 26.63 -3.05
N LEU A 130 5.37 25.87 -4.12
CA LEU A 130 4.02 25.52 -4.54
C LEU A 130 3.65 24.14 -3.99
N THR A 131 2.44 24.02 -3.46
CA THR A 131 1.86 22.73 -3.06
C THR A 131 0.77 22.38 -4.07
N ILE A 132 0.92 21.25 -4.74
CA ILE A 132 0.01 20.79 -5.78
C ILE A 132 -0.75 19.58 -5.26
N ASP A 133 -2.09 19.70 -5.18
CA ASP A 133 -2.96 18.58 -4.84
C ASP A 133 -3.55 18.02 -6.13
N THR A 134 -3.05 16.86 -6.57
CA THR A 134 -3.47 16.23 -7.83
C THR A 134 -4.89 15.69 -7.76
N LYS A 135 -5.39 15.36 -6.57
CA LYS A 135 -6.77 14.90 -6.37
C LYS A 135 -7.78 16.02 -6.50
N ALA A 136 -7.54 17.14 -5.81
CA ALA A 136 -8.41 18.30 -5.84
C ALA A 136 -8.15 19.19 -7.04
N ARG A 137 -7.08 18.93 -7.81
CA ARG A 137 -6.62 19.78 -8.93
C ARG A 137 -6.40 21.22 -8.50
N THR A 138 -5.83 21.41 -7.31
CA THR A 138 -5.53 22.73 -6.74
C THR A 138 -4.03 22.95 -6.65
N VAL A 139 -3.64 24.22 -6.70
CA VAL A 139 -2.26 24.64 -6.50
C VAL A 139 -2.27 25.74 -5.44
N LYS A 140 -1.39 25.63 -4.45
CA LYS A 140 -1.25 26.60 -3.38
C LYS A 140 0.17 27.14 -3.31
N LYS A 141 0.30 28.40 -3.02
CA LYS A 141 1.56 29.06 -2.75
C LYS A 141 1.44 29.83 -1.45
N GLU A 142 2.29 29.51 -0.46
CA GLU A 142 2.25 30.14 0.85
C GLU A 142 0.83 30.14 1.46
N ASN A 143 0.13 29.01 1.34
CA ASN A 143 -1.26 28.80 1.80
C ASN A 143 -2.35 29.57 1.04
N LEU A 144 -2.01 30.20 -0.09
CA LEU A 144 -2.99 30.81 -0.98
C LEU A 144 -3.24 29.87 -2.15
N GLU A 145 -4.51 29.61 -2.42
CA GLU A 145 -4.90 28.77 -3.55
C GLU A 145 -4.78 29.56 -4.85
N ILE A 146 -4.13 28.93 -5.84
CA ILE A 146 -4.01 29.48 -7.19
C ILE A 146 -5.00 28.78 -8.09
N LEU A 147 -5.90 29.54 -8.71
CA LEU A 147 -6.85 28.99 -9.65
C LEU A 147 -6.19 28.71 -10.99
N LEU A 148 -6.24 27.45 -11.44
CA LEU A 148 -5.68 27.01 -12.71
C LEU A 148 -6.78 26.42 -13.58
N THR A 149 -6.69 26.62 -14.89
CA THR A 149 -7.50 25.87 -15.84
C THR A 149 -6.99 24.43 -15.86
N LYS A 150 -7.82 23.50 -16.33
CA LYS A 150 -7.43 22.11 -16.48
C LYS A 150 -6.13 21.96 -17.31
N LYS A 151 -6.02 22.72 -18.39
CA LYS A 151 -4.83 22.69 -19.25
C LYS A 151 -3.59 23.22 -18.55
N GLU A 152 -3.70 24.32 -17.82
CA GLU A 152 -2.60 24.88 -17.04
C GLU A 152 -2.12 23.92 -15.96
N TYR A 153 -3.05 23.27 -15.26
CA TYR A 153 -2.74 22.26 -14.26
C TYR A 153 -1.98 21.09 -14.89
N GLU A 154 -2.44 20.57 -16.02
CA GLU A 154 -1.80 19.46 -16.72
C GLU A 154 -0.38 19.82 -17.18
N LEU A 155 -0.15 21.04 -17.64
CA LEU A 155 1.18 21.51 -18.03
C LEU A 155 2.13 21.62 -16.83
N LEU A 156 1.60 21.92 -15.65
CA LEU A 156 2.41 22.03 -14.43
C LEU A 156 2.83 20.65 -13.90
N ILE A 157 1.95 19.65 -14.00
CA ILE A 157 2.19 18.29 -13.50
C ILE A 157 2.99 17.45 -14.50
N PHE A 158 2.73 17.59 -15.77
CA PHE A 158 3.35 16.84 -16.86
C PHE A 158 4.24 17.76 -17.71
#